data_028db9e7c59d031c46861549b2d278ad
#
_entry.id   028db9e7c59d031c46861549b2d278ad
#
_cell.length_a   1.000
_cell.length_b   1.000
_cell.length_c   1.000
_cell.angle_alpha   90.00
_cell.angle_beta   90.00
_cell.angle_gamma   90.00
#
_symmetry.space_group_name_H-M   'P 1'
#
loop_
_entity.id
_entity.type
_entity.pdbx_description
1 polymer ?
#
loop_
_entity_poly.entity_id
_entity_poly.type
_entity_poly.pdbx_seq_one_letter_code
_entity_poly.pdbx_strand_id
1 'polypeptide(L)'
;MKKRVTGLLLALCLCLTLLPGTAGAAYEPTEVSQVSVSVAAPTAGSDLTESTPAVADSQPYFVDSSSWTRVAAEGCTANLDRWGSRSESFEDNSWYLLRVKLLLDYGYAYADSVTAADFGAAKTEVTRSGDDSIFVSAWFRVGSPVASETIDSISVSNVPTTHEGKVEAWTDAMEKATISENCKISYATIYAWDSEENYWSVCYHSDSVDSGKVYGAGLVINTTQGHTFTDST
;
A
#
# COMPACT_ATOMS: atom_id res chain seq x y z
N MET A 1 50.16 34.91 -51.79
CA MET A 1 49.82 34.35 -50.46
C MET A 1 48.33 34.05 -50.28
N LYS A 2 47.38 34.83 -50.77
CA LYS A 2 45.94 34.64 -50.61
C LYS A 2 45.40 33.28 -51.10
N LYS A 3 45.87 32.73 -52.26
CA LYS A 3 45.42 31.45 -52.81
C LYS A 3 45.81 30.21 -51.98
N ARG A 4 46.93 30.29 -51.21
CA ARG A 4 47.37 29.16 -50.35
C ARG A 4 46.58 29.07 -49.08
N VAL A 5 46.12 30.20 -48.54
CA VAL A 5 45.30 30.24 -47.33
C VAL A 5 43.87 29.71 -47.60
N THR A 6 43.32 30.05 -48.80
CA THR A 6 41.97 29.55 -49.18
C THR A 6 41.96 28.04 -49.38
N GLY A 7 43.05 27.46 -49.96
CA GLY A 7 43.18 26.00 -50.11
C GLY A 7 43.31 25.26 -48.79
N LEU A 8 44.03 25.83 -47.82
CA LEU A 8 44.19 25.26 -46.47
C LEU A 8 42.88 25.28 -45.66
N LEU A 9 42.10 26.40 -45.78
CA LEU A 9 40.79 26.51 -45.14
C LEU A 9 39.77 25.52 -45.72
N LEU A 10 39.79 25.35 -47.07
CA LEU A 10 38.90 24.40 -47.73
C LEU A 10 39.23 22.93 -47.35
N ALA A 11 40.52 22.59 -47.25
CA ALA A 11 40.97 21.26 -46.82
C ALA A 11 40.59 20.99 -45.35
N LEU A 12 40.70 22.02 -44.48
CA LEU A 12 40.31 21.88 -43.08
C LEU A 12 38.77 21.71 -42.90
N CYS A 13 37.97 22.41 -43.68
CA CYS A 13 36.52 22.23 -43.71
C CYS A 13 36.14 20.83 -44.22
N LEU A 14 36.82 20.32 -45.25
CA LEU A 14 36.58 18.96 -45.79
C LEU A 14 36.98 17.87 -44.76
N CYS A 15 38.07 18.07 -44.01
CA CYS A 15 38.48 17.14 -42.98
C CYS A 15 37.50 17.11 -41.82
N LEU A 16 36.92 18.26 -41.48
CA LEU A 16 35.88 18.35 -40.42
C LEU A 16 34.55 17.69 -40.83
N THR A 17 34.20 17.70 -42.12
CA THR A 17 32.99 17.07 -42.66
C THR A 17 33.18 15.52 -42.89
N LEU A 18 34.46 15.08 -43.00
CA LEU A 18 34.81 13.68 -43.15
C LEU A 18 35.16 12.98 -41.80
N LEU A 19 35.22 13.74 -40.71
CA LEU A 19 35.16 13.06 -39.41
C LEU A 19 33.84 12.30 -39.37
N PRO A 20 33.84 10.96 -39.26
CA PRO A 20 32.63 10.26 -38.98
C PRO A 20 32.13 10.93 -37.68
N GLY A 21 31.02 11.68 -37.80
CA GLY A 21 30.32 12.05 -36.57
C GLY A 21 30.27 10.78 -35.77
N THR A 22 30.90 10.74 -34.62
CA THR A 22 30.58 9.70 -33.66
C THR A 22 29.09 9.90 -33.42
N ALA A 23 28.27 9.24 -34.25
CA ALA A 23 26.93 8.92 -33.86
C ALA A 23 27.18 8.24 -32.53
N GLY A 24 27.00 8.99 -31.44
CA GLY A 24 27.00 8.42 -30.12
C GLY A 24 26.05 7.25 -30.26
N ALA A 25 26.56 6.01 -30.24
CA ALA A 25 25.70 4.86 -30.24
C ALA A 25 24.70 5.16 -29.13
N ALA A 26 23.45 5.35 -29.53
CA ALA A 26 22.39 5.57 -28.55
C ALA A 26 22.52 4.39 -27.59
N TYR A 27 22.87 4.69 -26.35
CA TYR A 27 23.00 3.66 -25.35
C TYR A 27 21.59 3.11 -25.15
N GLU A 28 21.35 1.92 -25.72
CA GLU A 28 20.09 1.23 -25.50
C GLU A 28 20.22 0.45 -24.19
N PRO A 29 19.41 0.77 -23.18
CA PRO A 29 19.43 0.04 -21.93
C PRO A 29 19.01 -1.42 -22.15
N THR A 30 19.57 -2.32 -21.36
CA THR A 30 19.14 -3.73 -21.36
C THR A 30 17.78 -3.83 -20.67
N GLU A 31 16.82 -4.43 -21.36
CA GLU A 31 15.46 -4.56 -20.83
C GLU A 31 15.33 -5.65 -19.76
N VAL A 32 14.61 -5.32 -18.68
CA VAL A 32 14.19 -6.24 -17.62
C VAL A 32 12.68 -6.49 -17.76
N SER A 33 12.31 -7.68 -18.22
CA SER A 33 10.92 -8.09 -18.44
C SER A 33 10.31 -8.88 -17.26
N GLN A 34 11.16 -9.42 -16.40
CA GLN A 34 10.72 -10.15 -15.20
C GLN A 34 11.62 -9.79 -14.01
N VAL A 35 11.00 -9.63 -12.85
CA VAL A 35 11.70 -9.43 -11.59
C VAL A 35 11.45 -10.62 -10.66
N SER A 36 12.43 -10.91 -9.81
CA SER A 36 12.37 -11.97 -8.80
C SER A 36 12.68 -11.36 -7.44
N VAL A 37 11.76 -11.53 -6.50
CA VAL A 37 11.90 -11.12 -5.10
C VAL A 37 11.78 -12.38 -4.26
N SER A 38 12.63 -12.53 -3.28
CA SER A 38 12.52 -13.58 -2.26
C SER A 38 12.03 -12.96 -0.95
N VAL A 39 11.12 -13.63 -0.28
CA VAL A 39 10.64 -13.25 1.05
C VAL A 39 10.32 -14.51 1.84
N ALA A 40 10.65 -14.53 3.13
CA ALA A 40 10.19 -15.59 4.01
C ALA A 40 8.66 -15.53 4.13
N ALA A 41 7.98 -16.66 3.95
CA ALA A 41 6.54 -16.73 4.08
C ALA A 41 6.12 -16.25 5.48
N PRO A 42 5.15 -15.31 5.58
CA PRO A 42 4.71 -14.80 6.86
C PRO A 42 4.01 -15.91 7.66
N THR A 43 4.35 -16.04 8.94
CA THR A 43 3.75 -17.00 9.87
C THR A 43 3.12 -16.29 11.04
N ALA A 44 2.00 -16.81 11.54
CA ALA A 44 1.30 -16.21 12.66
C ALA A 44 2.22 -16.09 13.90
N GLY A 45 2.25 -14.89 14.48
CA GLY A 45 3.07 -14.57 15.65
C GLY A 45 4.52 -14.18 15.33
N SER A 46 5.02 -14.37 14.09
CA SER A 46 6.35 -13.86 13.72
C SER A 46 6.32 -12.36 13.52
N ASP A 47 7.46 -11.72 13.76
CA ASP A 47 7.64 -10.28 13.56
C ASP A 47 7.58 -9.93 12.05
N LEU A 48 6.96 -8.81 11.70
CA LEU A 48 6.91 -8.34 10.31
C LEU A 48 8.32 -8.08 9.73
N THR A 49 9.28 -7.78 10.56
CA THR A 49 10.68 -7.53 10.15
C THR A 49 11.42 -8.81 9.77
N GLU A 50 10.99 -9.98 10.25
CA GLU A 50 11.58 -11.27 9.89
C GLU A 50 11.28 -11.67 8.44
N SER A 51 10.21 -11.14 7.86
CA SER A 51 9.81 -11.36 6.47
C SER A 51 10.25 -10.19 5.57
N THR A 52 11.53 -9.83 5.62
CA THR A 52 12.10 -8.78 4.79
C THR A 52 12.34 -9.29 3.36
N PRO A 53 11.84 -8.60 2.31
CA PRO A 53 12.09 -8.99 0.93
C PRO A 53 13.54 -8.74 0.54
N ALA A 54 14.10 -9.63 -0.27
CA ALA A 54 15.44 -9.52 -0.81
C ALA A 54 15.47 -9.84 -2.31
N VAL A 55 16.46 -9.30 -2.99
CA VAL A 55 16.79 -9.58 -4.39
C VAL A 55 18.20 -10.14 -4.43
N ALA A 56 18.45 -11.10 -5.31
CA ALA A 56 19.79 -11.67 -5.46
C ALA A 56 20.78 -10.63 -6.04
N ASP A 57 22.02 -10.60 -5.54
CA ASP A 57 23.05 -9.64 -5.95
C ASP A 57 23.39 -9.66 -7.44
N SER A 58 23.03 -10.74 -8.15
CA SER A 58 23.23 -10.88 -9.60
C SER A 58 22.17 -10.18 -10.45
N GLN A 59 21.12 -9.66 -9.85
CA GLN A 59 20.05 -8.97 -10.57
C GLN A 59 20.41 -7.52 -10.84
N PRO A 60 19.93 -6.94 -11.97
CA PRO A 60 20.19 -5.55 -12.31
C PRO A 60 19.22 -4.57 -11.62
N TYR A 61 18.69 -4.93 -10.49
CA TYR A 61 17.77 -4.12 -9.66
C TYR A 61 17.91 -4.51 -8.19
N PHE A 62 17.49 -3.62 -7.31
CA PHE A 62 17.57 -3.82 -5.86
C PHE A 62 16.31 -3.30 -5.15
N VAL A 63 16.13 -3.72 -3.89
CA VAL A 63 15.04 -3.24 -3.03
C VAL A 63 15.39 -1.84 -2.50
N ASP A 64 14.62 -0.83 -2.90
CA ASP A 64 14.71 0.54 -2.36
C ASP A 64 13.97 0.63 -1.02
N SER A 65 12.76 0.11 -0.99
CA SER A 65 11.93 0.11 0.21
C SER A 65 10.90 -1.01 0.18
N SER A 66 10.44 -1.41 1.36
CA SER A 66 9.36 -2.37 1.49
C SER A 66 8.48 -2.07 2.70
N SER A 67 7.25 -2.52 2.64
CA SER A 67 6.31 -2.39 3.75
C SER A 67 5.28 -3.50 3.75
N TRP A 68 4.94 -3.97 4.94
CA TRP A 68 3.82 -4.84 5.20
C TRP A 68 2.62 -4.02 5.68
N THR A 69 1.44 -4.38 5.22
CA THR A 69 0.18 -3.72 5.58
C THR A 69 -0.90 -4.77 5.74
N ARG A 70 -1.59 -4.77 6.87
CA ARG A 70 -2.76 -5.65 7.06
C ARG A 70 -3.93 -5.11 6.24
N VAL A 71 -4.58 -6.00 5.48
CA VAL A 71 -5.67 -5.67 4.55
C VAL A 71 -6.87 -6.58 4.76
N ALA A 72 -8.04 -6.18 4.27
CA ALA A 72 -9.28 -6.93 4.48
C ALA A 72 -9.31 -8.25 3.70
N ALA A 73 -8.76 -8.27 2.49
CA ALA A 73 -8.81 -9.42 1.60
C ALA A 73 -7.71 -9.36 0.55
N GLU A 74 -7.56 -10.41 -0.24
CA GLU A 74 -6.75 -10.43 -1.44
C GLU A 74 -7.15 -9.29 -2.40
N GLY A 75 -6.16 -8.59 -2.94
CA GLY A 75 -6.37 -7.46 -3.86
C GLY A 75 -6.74 -6.14 -3.18
N CYS A 76 -7.05 -6.12 -1.88
CA CYS A 76 -7.28 -4.89 -1.13
C CYS A 76 -5.97 -4.16 -0.83
N THR A 77 -6.01 -2.83 -0.82
CA THR A 77 -4.86 -1.97 -0.52
C THR A 77 -5.06 -1.08 0.70
N ALA A 78 -6.31 -1.00 1.20
CA ALA A 78 -6.63 -0.20 2.38
C ALA A 78 -6.02 -0.83 3.64
N ASN A 79 -5.28 -0.04 4.40
CA ASN A 79 -4.70 -0.45 5.67
C ASN A 79 -5.81 -0.61 6.72
N LEU A 80 -5.89 -1.77 7.36
CA LEU A 80 -6.81 -2.04 8.47
C LEU A 80 -6.25 -1.62 9.83
N ASP A 81 -4.94 -1.41 9.92
CA ASP A 81 -4.33 -1.00 11.19
C ASP A 81 -4.63 0.48 11.42
N ARG A 82 -5.09 0.77 12.63
CA ARG A 82 -5.38 2.15 13.06
C ARG A 82 -4.09 2.99 13.01
N TRP A 83 -4.22 4.27 12.72
CA TRP A 83 -3.14 5.25 12.87
C TRP A 83 -2.52 5.14 14.28
N GLY A 84 -1.25 4.74 14.35
CA GLY A 84 -0.49 4.63 15.59
C GLY A 84 -0.42 3.23 16.24
N SER A 85 -1.25 2.26 15.84
CA SER A 85 -1.11 0.88 16.29
C SER A 85 -0.74 -0.02 15.11
N ARG A 86 0.54 -0.05 14.76
CA ARG A 86 1.06 -1.10 13.87
C ARG A 86 1.13 -2.39 14.69
N SER A 87 0.48 -3.44 14.20
CA SER A 87 0.82 -4.79 14.65
C SER A 87 2.29 -5.02 14.35
N GLU A 88 3.07 -5.38 15.35
CA GLU A 88 4.50 -5.71 15.18
C GLU A 88 4.68 -7.13 14.66
N SER A 89 3.63 -7.95 14.71
CA SER A 89 3.64 -9.35 14.31
C SER A 89 2.48 -9.70 13.38
N PHE A 90 2.65 -10.75 12.59
CA PHE A 90 1.61 -11.29 11.73
C PHE A 90 0.52 -11.96 12.57
N GLU A 91 -0.72 -11.54 12.35
CA GLU A 91 -1.90 -12.16 12.98
C GLU A 91 -2.36 -13.37 12.16
N ASP A 92 -2.73 -14.44 12.86
CA ASP A 92 -3.30 -15.63 12.23
C ASP A 92 -4.61 -15.30 11.49
N ASN A 93 -4.91 -16.04 10.44
CA ASN A 93 -6.09 -15.89 9.59
C ASN A 93 -6.29 -14.47 8.99
N SER A 94 -5.24 -13.72 8.83
CA SER A 94 -5.26 -12.35 8.32
C SER A 94 -4.61 -12.24 6.95
N TRP A 95 -5.03 -11.25 6.18
CA TRP A 95 -4.41 -10.89 4.92
C TRP A 95 -3.40 -9.77 5.10
N TYR A 96 -2.26 -9.91 4.44
CA TYR A 96 -1.21 -8.91 4.42
C TYR A 96 -0.80 -8.59 2.99
N LEU A 97 -0.65 -7.31 2.71
CA LEU A 97 -0.08 -6.79 1.49
C LEU A 97 1.38 -6.43 1.75
N LEU A 98 2.29 -7.10 1.07
CA LEU A 98 3.67 -6.67 0.92
C LEU A 98 3.78 -5.75 -0.29
N ARG A 99 4.31 -4.55 -0.11
CA ARG A 99 4.71 -3.66 -1.21
C ARG A 99 6.22 -3.52 -1.20
N VAL A 100 6.85 -3.83 -2.32
CA VAL A 100 8.29 -3.72 -2.52
C VAL A 100 8.53 -2.73 -3.65
N LYS A 101 9.31 -1.70 -3.40
CA LYS A 101 9.80 -0.80 -4.45
C LYS A 101 11.16 -1.29 -4.91
N LEU A 102 11.28 -1.54 -6.20
CA LEU A 102 12.50 -1.95 -6.86
C LEU A 102 13.03 -0.80 -7.73
N LEU A 103 14.33 -0.55 -7.64
CA LEU A 103 15.06 0.38 -8.48
C LEU A 103 16.03 -0.38 -9.39
N LEU A 104 16.15 0.08 -10.62
CA LEU A 104 17.12 -0.45 -11.60
C LEU A 104 18.52 0.09 -11.34
N ASP A 105 19.49 -0.74 -11.66
CA ASP A 105 20.86 -0.31 -11.82
C ASP A 105 21.03 0.50 -13.11
N TYR A 106 22.11 1.29 -13.16
CA TYR A 106 22.44 2.06 -14.35
C TYR A 106 22.68 1.11 -15.55
N GLY A 107 22.07 1.47 -16.67
CA GLY A 107 22.22 0.70 -17.90
C GLY A 107 21.08 -0.27 -18.21
N TYR A 108 20.05 -0.28 -17.38
CA TYR A 108 18.88 -1.13 -17.56
C TYR A 108 17.60 -0.31 -17.65
N ALA A 109 16.58 -0.88 -18.27
CA ALA A 109 15.22 -0.32 -18.30
C ALA A 109 14.20 -1.44 -18.04
N TYR A 110 13.08 -1.10 -17.41
CA TYR A 110 11.97 -2.06 -17.35
C TYR A 110 11.26 -2.14 -18.70
N ALA A 111 10.96 -3.35 -19.16
CA ALA A 111 10.11 -3.58 -20.33
C ALA A 111 8.71 -2.97 -20.11
N ASP A 112 7.97 -2.67 -21.17
CA ASP A 112 6.61 -2.13 -21.09
C ASP A 112 5.67 -3.00 -20.26
N SER A 113 5.85 -4.32 -20.34
CA SER A 113 5.15 -5.32 -19.55
C SER A 113 6.14 -6.09 -18.67
N VAL A 114 6.38 -5.60 -17.46
CA VAL A 114 7.21 -6.31 -16.49
C VAL A 114 6.33 -7.18 -15.58
N THR A 115 6.78 -8.39 -15.30
CA THR A 115 6.11 -9.34 -14.41
C THR A 115 6.99 -9.68 -13.21
N ALA A 116 6.39 -10.13 -12.12
CA ALA A 116 7.13 -10.72 -11.00
C ALA A 116 7.07 -12.25 -11.08
N ALA A 117 8.19 -12.89 -10.79
CA ALA A 117 8.22 -14.33 -10.57
C ALA A 117 7.38 -14.67 -9.32
N ASP A 118 6.79 -15.87 -9.31
CA ASP A 118 6.07 -16.38 -8.14
C ASP A 118 7.04 -16.56 -6.96
N PHE A 119 6.67 -16.03 -5.82
CA PHE A 119 7.42 -16.16 -4.57
C PHE A 119 6.52 -16.56 -3.38
N GLY A 120 5.44 -17.29 -3.68
CA GLY A 120 4.53 -17.87 -2.68
C GLY A 120 3.41 -16.95 -2.20
N ALA A 121 3.17 -15.84 -2.87
CA ALA A 121 2.01 -14.98 -2.62
C ALA A 121 0.75 -15.57 -3.27
N ALA A 122 -0.41 -15.31 -2.67
CA ALA A 122 -1.70 -15.68 -3.26
C ALA A 122 -1.98 -14.90 -4.56
N LYS A 123 -1.55 -13.63 -4.59
CA LYS A 123 -1.65 -12.74 -5.74
C LYS A 123 -0.44 -11.83 -5.80
N THR A 124 0.01 -11.51 -7.01
CA THR A 124 1.10 -10.56 -7.24
C THR A 124 0.71 -9.61 -8.37
N GLU A 125 1.01 -8.34 -8.18
CA GLU A 125 0.83 -7.29 -9.20
C GLU A 125 2.09 -6.43 -9.29
N VAL A 126 2.42 -5.98 -10.50
CA VAL A 126 3.52 -5.06 -10.75
C VAL A 126 2.95 -3.75 -11.30
N THR A 127 3.37 -2.62 -10.72
CA THR A 127 2.94 -1.29 -11.14
C THR A 127 4.15 -0.39 -11.33
N ARG A 128 4.23 0.32 -12.45
CA ARG A 128 5.28 1.32 -12.67
C ARG A 128 5.11 2.49 -11.70
N SER A 129 6.24 2.97 -11.18
CA SER A 129 6.32 4.14 -10.31
C SER A 129 7.15 5.26 -10.93
N GLY A 130 7.93 4.95 -11.98
CA GLY A 130 8.81 5.84 -12.72
C GLY A 130 9.46 5.09 -13.86
N ASP A 131 10.43 5.71 -14.53
CA ASP A 131 11.15 5.09 -15.65
C ASP A 131 12.08 3.98 -15.15
N ASP A 132 12.67 4.17 -13.97
CA ASP A 132 13.65 3.29 -13.33
C ASP A 132 13.10 2.53 -12.13
N SER A 133 11.81 2.67 -11.81
CA SER A 133 11.21 2.11 -10.60
C SER A 133 9.86 1.47 -10.82
N ILE A 134 9.65 0.36 -10.08
CA ILE A 134 8.36 -0.35 -10.02
C ILE A 134 8.00 -0.67 -8.57
N PHE A 135 6.69 -0.86 -8.33
CA PHE A 135 6.19 -1.53 -7.14
C PHE A 135 5.78 -2.96 -7.48
N VAL A 136 6.26 -3.92 -6.70
CA VAL A 136 5.71 -5.27 -6.63
C VAL A 136 4.79 -5.31 -5.41
N SER A 137 3.51 -5.59 -5.64
CA SER A 137 2.48 -5.75 -4.62
C SER A 137 2.12 -7.23 -4.53
N ALA A 138 2.20 -7.81 -3.35
CA ALA A 138 1.95 -9.22 -3.14
C ALA A 138 1.07 -9.45 -1.91
N TRP A 139 0.01 -10.26 -2.07
CA TRP A 139 -0.94 -10.56 -1.02
C TRP A 139 -0.68 -11.94 -0.44
N PHE A 140 -0.48 -11.99 0.86
CA PHE A 140 -0.26 -13.21 1.62
C PHE A 140 -1.40 -13.44 2.60
N ARG A 141 -1.86 -14.66 2.67
CA ARG A 141 -2.72 -15.08 3.75
C ARG A 141 -1.86 -15.76 4.81
N VAL A 142 -1.94 -15.29 6.04
CA VAL A 142 -1.25 -15.88 7.18
C VAL A 142 -2.16 -16.91 7.84
N GLY A 143 -1.63 -18.12 8.08
CA GLY A 143 -2.40 -19.22 8.66
C GLY A 143 -3.22 -20.02 7.64
N SER A 144 -3.78 -21.12 8.10
CA SER A 144 -4.68 -21.94 7.30
C SER A 144 -6.05 -21.27 7.18
N PRO A 145 -6.73 -21.37 6.02
CA PRO A 145 -8.10 -20.91 5.92
C PRO A 145 -8.96 -21.74 6.91
N VAL A 146 -9.39 -21.10 7.98
CA VAL A 146 -10.44 -21.66 8.83
C VAL A 146 -11.72 -21.59 8.02
N ALA A 147 -12.54 -22.66 8.06
CA ALA A 147 -13.87 -22.62 7.46
C ALA A 147 -14.60 -21.39 7.99
N SER A 148 -14.99 -20.51 7.09
CA SER A 148 -15.59 -19.23 7.47
C SER A 148 -17.08 -19.48 7.79
N GLU A 149 -17.47 -19.20 9.02
CA GLU A 149 -18.90 -19.10 9.37
C GLU A 149 -19.42 -17.72 8.99
N THR A 150 -20.61 -17.69 8.38
CA THR A 150 -21.22 -16.46 7.92
C THR A 150 -22.02 -15.80 9.05
N ILE A 151 -21.83 -14.50 9.23
CA ILE A 151 -22.59 -13.68 10.16
C ILE A 151 -23.66 -12.92 9.37
N ASP A 152 -24.92 -13.27 9.58
CA ASP A 152 -26.07 -12.70 8.88
C ASP A 152 -26.65 -11.47 9.57
N SER A 153 -26.35 -11.29 10.86
CA SER A 153 -26.86 -10.17 11.65
C SER A 153 -25.89 -9.75 12.74
N ILE A 154 -25.86 -8.47 13.01
CA ILE A 154 -25.04 -7.87 14.07
C ILE A 154 -25.97 -7.11 15.01
N SER A 155 -25.81 -7.33 16.30
CA SER A 155 -26.41 -6.47 17.32
C SER A 155 -25.33 -5.72 18.07
N VAL A 156 -25.56 -4.42 18.26
CA VAL A 156 -24.73 -3.55 19.09
C VAL A 156 -25.62 -3.00 20.20
N SER A 157 -25.18 -3.12 21.44
CA SER A 157 -25.90 -2.65 22.60
C SER A 157 -24.99 -1.84 23.53
N ASN A 158 -25.59 -1.16 24.51
CA ASN A 158 -24.85 -0.28 25.43
C ASN A 158 -24.06 0.83 24.71
N VAL A 159 -24.54 1.28 23.53
CA VAL A 159 -23.96 2.41 22.83
C VAL A 159 -24.34 3.68 23.61
N PRO A 160 -23.38 4.48 24.07
CA PRO A 160 -23.69 5.73 24.74
C PRO A 160 -24.33 6.73 23.76
N THR A 161 -25.56 7.14 24.03
CA THR A 161 -26.35 8.06 23.19
C THR A 161 -26.13 9.51 23.52
N THR A 162 -25.54 9.78 24.69
CA THR A 162 -25.22 11.13 25.14
C THR A 162 -23.84 11.14 25.77
N HIS A 163 -23.10 12.21 25.56
CA HIS A 163 -21.81 12.40 26.21
C HIS A 163 -21.56 13.88 26.45
N GLU A 164 -20.92 14.19 27.58
CA GLU A 164 -20.43 15.51 27.90
C GLU A 164 -18.90 15.51 27.85
N GLY A 165 -18.30 16.61 27.42
CA GLY A 165 -16.86 16.77 27.38
C GLY A 165 -16.29 16.65 25.99
N LYS A 166 -15.23 15.87 25.83
CA LYS A 166 -14.51 15.73 24.54
C LYS A 166 -15.00 14.54 23.71
N VAL A 167 -14.93 14.69 22.40
CA VAL A 167 -15.25 13.64 21.42
C VAL A 167 -14.41 12.38 21.66
N GLU A 168 -13.14 12.51 22.05
CA GLU A 168 -12.26 11.37 22.39
C GLU A 168 -12.89 10.45 23.44
N ALA A 169 -13.39 11.01 24.54
CA ALA A 169 -13.99 10.21 25.61
C ALA A 169 -15.29 9.52 25.14
N TRP A 170 -16.01 10.12 24.22
CA TRP A 170 -17.20 9.52 23.62
C TRP A 170 -16.86 8.39 22.66
N THR A 171 -15.87 8.57 21.77
CA THR A 171 -15.39 7.50 20.88
C THR A 171 -14.88 6.31 21.68
N ASP A 172 -14.09 6.55 22.72
CA ASP A 172 -13.59 5.50 23.61
C ASP A 172 -14.71 4.73 24.34
N ALA A 173 -15.79 5.42 24.69
CA ALA A 173 -16.97 4.80 25.30
C ALA A 173 -17.76 3.96 24.27
N MET A 174 -17.85 4.43 23.02
CA MET A 174 -18.50 3.69 21.93
C MET A 174 -17.71 2.45 21.51
N GLU A 175 -16.40 2.48 21.51
CA GLU A 175 -15.54 1.33 21.21
C GLU A 175 -15.69 0.21 22.28
N LYS A 176 -16.17 0.55 23.47
CA LYS A 176 -16.48 -0.40 24.56
C LYS A 176 -17.94 -0.87 24.56
N ALA A 177 -18.75 -0.47 23.58
CA ALA A 177 -20.12 -0.97 23.46
C ALA A 177 -20.12 -2.50 23.30
N THR A 178 -21.19 -3.14 23.74
CA THR A 178 -21.34 -4.58 23.61
C THR A 178 -21.76 -4.91 22.17
N ILE A 179 -21.01 -5.81 21.54
CA ILE A 179 -21.30 -6.28 20.17
C ILE A 179 -21.55 -7.77 20.16
N SER A 180 -22.23 -8.24 19.12
CA SER A 180 -22.46 -9.69 18.88
C SER A 180 -21.19 -10.50 19.01
N GLU A 181 -21.33 -11.75 19.44
CA GLU A 181 -20.27 -12.74 19.43
C GLU A 181 -19.66 -12.84 18.02
N ASN A 182 -18.36 -13.06 17.94
CA ASN A 182 -17.61 -13.13 16.67
C ASN A 182 -17.43 -11.82 15.90
N CYS A 183 -17.75 -10.69 16.53
CA CYS A 183 -17.48 -9.35 16.03
C CYS A 183 -16.69 -8.52 17.03
N LYS A 184 -15.98 -7.51 16.52
CA LYS A 184 -15.34 -6.47 17.34
C LYS A 184 -15.54 -5.09 16.72
N ILE A 185 -15.71 -4.09 17.55
CA ILE A 185 -15.65 -2.69 17.11
C ILE A 185 -14.19 -2.31 16.99
N SER A 186 -13.76 -1.91 15.79
CA SER A 186 -12.37 -1.53 15.53
C SER A 186 -12.11 -0.08 15.85
N TYR A 187 -13.08 0.79 15.53
CA TYR A 187 -13.07 2.18 15.93
C TYR A 187 -14.46 2.81 15.79
N ALA A 188 -14.66 3.92 16.46
CA ALA A 188 -15.83 4.76 16.35
C ALA A 188 -15.47 6.13 15.80
N THR A 189 -16.39 6.75 15.06
CA THR A 189 -16.25 8.13 14.57
C THR A 189 -17.51 8.89 14.96
N ILE A 190 -17.35 10.09 15.49
CA ILE A 190 -18.45 11.00 15.78
C ILE A 190 -18.56 12.02 14.67
N TYR A 191 -19.79 12.29 14.28
CA TYR A 191 -20.15 13.30 13.29
C TYR A 191 -21.09 14.32 13.95
N ALA A 192 -20.91 15.59 13.64
CA ALA A 192 -21.86 16.64 13.99
C ALA A 192 -22.69 17.01 12.78
N TRP A 193 -23.99 17.19 12.98
CA TRP A 193 -24.87 17.69 11.94
C TRP A 193 -24.75 19.21 11.83
N ASP A 194 -24.43 19.69 10.65
CA ASP A 194 -24.51 21.10 10.29
C ASP A 194 -25.87 21.38 9.62
N SER A 195 -26.72 22.10 10.34
CA SER A 195 -28.08 22.41 9.84
C SER A 195 -28.13 23.55 8.83
N GLU A 196 -27.07 24.37 8.75
CA GLU A 196 -27.01 25.47 7.78
C GLU A 196 -26.57 24.96 6.41
N GLU A 197 -25.57 24.07 6.40
CA GLU A 197 -25.01 23.51 5.19
C GLU A 197 -25.61 22.14 4.82
N ASN A 198 -26.44 21.57 5.70
CA ASN A 198 -27.16 20.30 5.49
C ASN A 198 -26.24 19.10 5.22
N TYR A 199 -25.18 18.97 5.99
CA TYR A 199 -24.26 17.82 5.90
C TYR A 199 -23.71 17.37 7.27
N TRP A 200 -23.13 16.18 7.31
CA TRP A 200 -22.43 15.62 8.45
C TRP A 200 -20.92 15.92 8.38
N SER A 201 -20.37 16.61 9.37
CA SER A 201 -18.94 16.84 9.51
C SER A 201 -18.32 15.89 10.53
N VAL A 202 -17.11 15.40 10.26
CA VAL A 202 -16.35 14.57 11.21
C VAL A 202 -15.89 15.45 12.37
N CYS A 203 -16.13 14.99 13.59
CA CYS A 203 -15.58 15.61 14.79
C CYS A 203 -14.19 15.04 15.09
N TYR A 204 -13.26 15.92 15.44
CA TYR A 204 -11.93 15.52 15.87
C TYR A 204 -11.92 15.16 17.36
N HIS A 205 -10.97 14.33 17.79
CA HIS A 205 -10.83 13.88 19.18
C HIS A 205 -10.72 15.06 20.18
N SER A 206 -10.09 16.15 19.77
CA SER A 206 -9.92 17.37 20.59
C SER A 206 -11.19 18.20 20.74
N ASP A 207 -12.20 17.98 19.88
CA ASP A 207 -13.41 18.79 19.87
C ASP A 207 -14.23 18.55 21.14
N SER A 208 -14.98 19.58 21.55
CA SER A 208 -15.93 19.48 22.64
C SER A 208 -17.31 19.14 22.11
N VAL A 209 -18.04 18.33 22.85
CA VAL A 209 -19.44 18.05 22.56
C VAL A 209 -20.30 19.23 23.03
N ASP A 210 -20.99 19.89 22.11
CA ASP A 210 -21.84 21.05 22.37
C ASP A 210 -23.27 20.61 22.65
N SER A 211 -23.85 21.15 23.69
CA SER A 211 -25.26 20.93 23.99
C SER A 211 -26.14 21.58 22.91
N GLY A 212 -27.14 20.84 22.42
CA GLY A 212 -28.08 21.32 21.40
C GLY A 212 -27.68 21.02 19.96
N LYS A 213 -26.49 20.47 19.70
CA LYS A 213 -26.15 19.90 18.38
C LYS A 213 -26.62 18.47 18.26
N VAL A 214 -26.93 18.07 17.03
CA VAL A 214 -27.22 16.67 16.68
C VAL A 214 -25.95 15.99 16.29
N TYR A 215 -25.68 14.84 16.87
CA TYR A 215 -24.51 14.03 16.58
C TYR A 215 -24.92 12.66 16.02
N GLY A 216 -24.11 12.15 15.11
CA GLY A 216 -24.17 10.79 14.60
C GLY A 216 -22.91 10.03 14.99
N ALA A 217 -23.00 8.71 15.07
CA ALA A 217 -21.86 7.85 15.26
C ALA A 217 -21.75 6.83 14.13
N GLY A 218 -20.53 6.66 13.62
CA GLY A 218 -20.15 5.56 12.74
C GLY A 218 -19.30 4.56 13.51
N LEU A 219 -19.64 3.28 13.41
CA LEU A 219 -18.86 2.19 13.99
C LEU A 219 -18.28 1.35 12.86
N VAL A 220 -16.98 1.12 12.89
CA VAL A 220 -16.35 0.11 12.03
C VAL A 220 -16.27 -1.19 12.81
N ILE A 221 -16.96 -2.20 12.28
CA ILE A 221 -17.09 -3.51 12.89
C ILE A 221 -16.36 -4.51 12.02
N ASN A 222 -15.46 -5.27 12.63
CA ASN A 222 -14.75 -6.38 12.00
C ASN A 222 -15.23 -7.70 12.58
N THR A 223 -15.22 -8.73 11.76
CA THR A 223 -15.42 -10.10 12.24
C THR A 223 -14.18 -10.56 13.01
N THR A 224 -14.40 -11.44 13.98
CA THR A 224 -13.30 -12.19 14.60
C THR A 224 -12.87 -13.35 13.69
N GLN A 225 -11.77 -13.99 14.04
CA GLN A 225 -11.19 -15.08 13.28
C GLN A 225 -12.21 -16.18 12.94
N GLY A 226 -12.21 -16.64 11.70
CA GLY A 226 -13.09 -17.71 11.24
C GLY A 226 -14.50 -17.28 10.84
N HIS A 227 -14.78 -15.98 10.79
CA HIS A 227 -16.10 -15.44 10.45
C HIS A 227 -16.02 -14.43 9.32
N THR A 228 -17.09 -14.36 8.51
CA THR A 228 -17.29 -13.34 7.47
C THR A 228 -18.70 -12.80 7.53
N PHE A 229 -18.89 -11.56 7.10
CA PHE A 229 -20.24 -11.03 6.90
C PHE A 229 -20.85 -11.61 5.62
N THR A 230 -22.16 -11.85 5.62
CA THR A 230 -22.89 -12.04 4.38
C THR A 230 -22.86 -10.76 3.56
N ASP A 231 -22.69 -10.87 2.26
CA ASP A 231 -22.96 -9.76 1.35
C ASP A 231 -24.48 -9.46 1.43
N SER A 232 -24.84 -8.45 2.22
CA SER A 232 -26.20 -7.94 2.17
C SER A 232 -26.32 -7.09 0.92
N THR A 233 -26.97 -7.61 -0.08
CA THR A 233 -27.53 -6.84 -1.22
C THR A 233 -28.57 -5.83 -0.76
#